data_344fc0819764626cc619ac864e9852aa
#
_entry.id   344fc0819764626cc619ac864e9852aa
#
_cell.length_a   1.000
_cell.length_b   1.000
_cell.length_c   1.000
_cell.angle_alpha   90.00
_cell.angle_beta   90.00
_cell.angle_gamma   90.00
#
_symmetry.space_group_name_H-M   'P 1'
#
loop_
_entity.id
_entity.type
_entity.pdbx_description
1 polymer ?
#
loop_
_entity_poly.entity_id
_entity_poly.type
_entity_poly.pdbx_seq_one_letter_code
_entity_poly.pdbx_strand_id
1 'polypeptide(L)'
;TDMQTTDAFGRPVPITVNLDDYTFDYSLMQDSYTPGNYSQATADQVAALSYACGVSFAMIYGTGASGTYSDSAVVSLKAHFGFPNAQLLDRSTFTDGDDVWMNIIFNELSHNRPLMYSGVDDIWTVGGGGHAFVFDGYDAEGLVHVNWGWYGRNDGYYAVDLLNPRIHSFHNQQDMIIGCESPSQASVRTDTLRVEGEV
;
A
#
# COMPACT_ATOMS: atom_id res chain seq x y z
N THR A 1 -9.19 12.12 -14.44
CA THR A 1 -8.53 10.79 -14.50
C THR A 1 -9.53 9.81 -15.06
N ASP A 2 -9.23 9.28 -16.25
CA ASP A 2 -10.12 8.33 -16.91
C ASP A 2 -9.74 6.93 -16.44
N MET A 3 -10.55 6.39 -15.56
CA MET A 3 -10.49 5.01 -15.14
C MET A 3 -11.32 4.13 -16.06
N GLN A 4 -10.93 2.87 -16.19
CA GLN A 4 -11.72 1.88 -16.91
C GLN A 4 -12.13 0.75 -15.98
N THR A 5 -13.40 0.39 -16.02
CA THR A 5 -13.89 -0.89 -15.51
C THR A 5 -14.40 -1.72 -16.67
N THR A 6 -14.76 -2.97 -16.44
CA THR A 6 -15.42 -3.80 -17.45
C THR A 6 -16.87 -4.02 -17.07
N ASP A 7 -17.77 -3.99 -18.08
CA ASP A 7 -19.16 -4.41 -17.90
C ASP A 7 -19.28 -5.95 -17.77
N ALA A 8 -20.50 -6.43 -17.61
CA ALA A 8 -20.77 -7.86 -17.48
C ALA A 8 -20.32 -8.70 -18.70
N PHE A 9 -20.00 -8.06 -19.82
CA PHE A 9 -19.52 -8.70 -21.05
C PHE A 9 -18.01 -8.49 -21.27
N GLY A 10 -17.30 -7.93 -20.28
CA GLY A 10 -15.87 -7.67 -20.35
C GLY A 10 -15.49 -6.46 -21.21
N ARG A 11 -16.44 -5.60 -21.57
CA ARG A 11 -16.15 -4.39 -22.37
C ARG A 11 -15.70 -3.24 -21.46
N PRO A 12 -14.67 -2.47 -21.86
CA PRO A 12 -14.23 -1.31 -21.08
C PRO A 12 -15.37 -0.28 -20.89
N VAL A 13 -15.58 0.13 -19.65
CA VAL A 13 -16.51 1.21 -19.30
C VAL A 13 -15.69 2.30 -18.60
N PRO A 14 -15.62 3.52 -19.15
CA PRO A 14 -14.92 4.61 -18.50
C PRO A 14 -15.65 5.04 -17.22
N ILE A 15 -14.88 5.33 -16.18
CA ILE A 15 -15.38 5.94 -14.94
C ILE A 15 -14.69 7.30 -14.82
N THR A 16 -15.49 8.36 -14.81
CA THR A 16 -15.01 9.73 -14.59
C THR A 16 -15.53 10.23 -13.24
N VAL A 17 -14.61 10.66 -12.39
CA VAL A 17 -14.90 11.19 -11.06
C VAL A 17 -14.16 12.51 -10.87
N ASN A 18 -14.83 13.51 -10.33
CA ASN A 18 -14.18 14.70 -9.82
C ASN A 18 -13.75 14.44 -8.37
N LEU A 19 -12.46 14.36 -8.12
CA LEU A 19 -11.94 14.08 -6.77
C LEU A 19 -12.14 15.25 -5.81
N ASP A 20 -12.34 16.47 -6.31
CA ASP A 20 -12.64 17.63 -5.48
C ASP A 20 -14.03 17.56 -4.80
N ASP A 21 -14.90 16.66 -5.28
CA ASP A 21 -16.21 16.41 -4.67
C ASP A 21 -16.11 15.53 -3.40
N TYR A 22 -14.92 14.99 -3.09
CA TYR A 22 -14.71 14.14 -1.93
C TYR A 22 -14.03 14.88 -0.79
N THR A 23 -14.59 14.75 0.39
CA THR A 23 -13.98 15.17 1.65
C THR A 23 -13.98 14.00 2.60
N PHE A 24 -12.81 13.69 3.16
CA PHE A 24 -12.63 12.55 4.04
C PHE A 24 -12.51 13.00 5.50
N ASP A 25 -13.34 12.44 6.36
CA ASP A 25 -13.20 12.58 7.81
C ASP A 25 -12.45 11.38 8.38
N TYR A 26 -11.14 11.51 8.48
CA TYR A 26 -10.28 10.45 9.02
C TYR A 26 -10.57 10.13 10.48
N SER A 27 -11.21 11.03 11.24
CA SER A 27 -11.59 10.78 12.64
C SER A 27 -12.71 9.74 12.77
N LEU A 28 -13.47 9.51 11.71
CA LEU A 28 -14.49 8.46 11.63
C LEU A 28 -13.91 7.11 11.17
N MET A 29 -12.68 7.06 10.67
CA MET A 29 -12.07 5.81 10.23
C MET A 29 -11.50 5.04 11.43
N GLN A 30 -11.59 3.72 11.38
CA GLN A 30 -11.15 2.81 12.44
C GLN A 30 -9.98 1.94 11.99
N ASP A 31 -9.16 1.50 12.95
CA ASP A 31 -8.04 0.59 12.69
C ASP A 31 -8.51 -0.82 12.28
N SER A 32 -9.74 -1.20 12.63
CA SER A 32 -10.31 -2.49 12.25
C SER A 32 -11.82 -2.43 12.02
N TYR A 33 -12.29 -3.22 11.08
CA TYR A 33 -13.70 -3.32 10.69
C TYR A 33 -14.17 -4.77 10.81
N THR A 34 -14.76 -5.11 11.95
CA THR A 34 -15.41 -6.41 12.16
C THR A 34 -16.93 -6.23 12.13
N PRO A 35 -17.69 -7.20 11.60
CA PRO A 35 -19.16 -7.12 11.56
C PRO A 35 -19.75 -6.75 12.92
N GLY A 36 -20.55 -5.69 12.96
CA GLY A 36 -21.18 -5.17 14.18
C GLY A 36 -20.32 -4.20 15.01
N ASN A 37 -19.10 -3.92 14.60
CA ASN A 37 -18.16 -3.03 15.35
C ASN A 37 -17.93 -1.67 14.67
N TYR A 38 -18.72 -1.30 13.68
CA TYR A 38 -18.64 0.00 13.01
C TYR A 38 -20.04 0.50 12.63
N SER A 39 -20.16 1.84 12.52
CA SER A 39 -21.38 2.48 12.05
C SER A 39 -21.41 2.59 10.52
N GLN A 40 -22.58 2.87 9.96
CA GLN A 40 -22.69 3.16 8.52
C GLN A 40 -21.81 4.35 8.12
N ALA A 41 -21.81 5.44 8.91
CA ALA A 41 -20.98 6.61 8.65
C ALA A 41 -19.49 6.27 8.58
N THR A 42 -19.01 5.41 9.49
CA THR A 42 -17.63 4.88 9.49
C THR A 42 -17.33 4.09 8.22
N ALA A 43 -18.23 3.18 7.83
CA ALA A 43 -18.10 2.39 6.61
C ALA A 43 -18.10 3.25 5.34
N ASP A 44 -18.97 4.26 5.30
CA ASP A 44 -19.08 5.18 4.15
C ASP A 44 -17.79 5.97 3.93
N GLN A 45 -17.11 6.42 5.00
CA GLN A 45 -15.85 7.16 4.89
C GLN A 45 -14.74 6.28 4.29
N VAL A 46 -14.55 5.08 4.79
CA VAL A 46 -13.51 4.19 4.26
C VAL A 46 -13.82 3.69 2.85
N ALA A 47 -15.10 3.48 2.54
CA ALA A 47 -15.53 3.11 1.20
C ALA A 47 -15.29 4.25 0.19
N ALA A 48 -15.61 5.49 0.58
CA ALA A 48 -15.37 6.68 -0.24
C ALA A 48 -13.87 6.89 -0.49
N LEU A 49 -13.02 6.75 0.54
CA LEU A 49 -11.56 6.85 0.38
C LEU A 49 -11.03 5.74 -0.55
N SER A 50 -11.46 4.49 -0.33
CA SER A 50 -11.04 3.36 -1.17
C SER A 50 -11.46 3.54 -2.63
N TYR A 51 -12.66 4.07 -2.87
CA TYR A 51 -13.15 4.38 -4.22
C TYR A 51 -12.33 5.51 -4.86
N ALA A 52 -12.09 6.61 -4.14
CA ALA A 52 -11.28 7.72 -4.63
C ALA A 52 -9.84 7.28 -4.96
N CYS A 53 -9.22 6.45 -4.11
CA CYS A 53 -7.91 5.84 -4.40
C CYS A 53 -7.96 5.01 -5.67
N GLY A 54 -8.93 4.11 -5.80
CA GLY A 54 -9.04 3.25 -6.97
C GLY A 54 -9.23 4.04 -8.27
N VAL A 55 -10.09 5.08 -8.26
CA VAL A 55 -10.29 5.95 -9.42
C VAL A 55 -9.02 6.70 -9.76
N SER A 56 -8.39 7.33 -8.78
CA SER A 56 -7.21 8.16 -9.01
C SER A 56 -5.99 7.34 -9.46
N PHE A 57 -5.86 6.10 -8.99
CA PHE A 57 -4.79 5.17 -9.37
C PHE A 57 -5.04 4.51 -10.74
N ALA A 58 -6.12 4.87 -11.43
CA ALA A 58 -6.53 4.24 -12.69
C ALA A 58 -6.73 2.71 -12.56
N MET A 59 -7.37 2.28 -11.47
CA MET A 59 -7.64 0.87 -11.19
C MET A 59 -8.51 0.25 -12.28
N ILE A 60 -8.09 -0.89 -12.80
CA ILE A 60 -8.89 -1.73 -13.69
C ILE A 60 -9.67 -2.70 -12.80
N TYR A 61 -10.97 -2.49 -12.70
CA TYR A 61 -11.85 -3.35 -11.90
C TYR A 61 -12.32 -4.56 -12.71
N GLY A 62 -12.18 -5.73 -12.12
CA GLY A 62 -12.64 -6.99 -12.68
C GLY A 62 -13.33 -7.87 -11.65
N THR A 63 -14.10 -8.85 -12.10
CA THR A 63 -14.85 -9.76 -11.23
C THR A 63 -13.96 -10.77 -10.48
N GLY A 64 -12.79 -11.08 -11.00
CA GLY A 64 -11.84 -12.02 -10.40
C GLY A 64 -10.72 -11.35 -9.65
N ALA A 65 -10.28 -10.18 -10.12
CA ALA A 65 -9.25 -9.35 -9.51
C ALA A 65 -9.37 -7.92 -10.02
N SER A 66 -8.82 -6.98 -9.26
CA SER A 66 -8.65 -5.58 -9.69
C SER A 66 -7.18 -5.22 -9.54
N GLY A 67 -6.64 -4.41 -10.46
CA GLY A 67 -5.23 -4.08 -10.45
C GLY A 67 -4.93 -2.74 -11.10
N THR A 68 -3.78 -2.21 -10.76
CA THR A 68 -3.18 -1.03 -11.39
C THR A 68 -1.65 -1.14 -11.29
N TYR A 69 -0.95 -0.19 -11.86
CA TYR A 69 0.51 -0.11 -11.78
C TYR A 69 0.95 0.81 -10.64
N SER A 70 2.05 0.48 -9.98
CA SER A 70 2.60 1.26 -8.85
C SER A 70 2.98 2.69 -9.25
N ASP A 71 3.41 2.92 -10.49
CA ASP A 71 3.71 4.26 -11.01
C ASP A 71 2.45 5.15 -11.09
N SER A 72 1.30 4.59 -11.48
CA SER A 72 0.01 5.29 -11.47
C SER A 72 -0.37 5.71 -10.05
N ALA A 73 -0.11 4.85 -9.07
CA ALA A 73 -0.35 5.16 -7.66
C ALA A 73 0.54 6.34 -7.19
N VAL A 74 1.83 6.35 -7.53
CA VAL A 74 2.73 7.47 -7.18
C VAL A 74 2.28 8.79 -7.78
N VAL A 75 1.90 8.80 -9.06
CA VAL A 75 1.39 10.01 -9.72
C VAL A 75 0.18 10.56 -8.98
N SER A 76 -0.74 9.68 -8.61
CA SER A 76 -1.96 10.07 -7.90
C SER A 76 -1.71 10.51 -6.47
N LEU A 77 -0.85 9.82 -5.72
CA LEU A 77 -0.46 10.21 -4.36
C LEU A 77 0.09 11.63 -4.31
N LYS A 78 0.91 12.01 -5.30
CA LYS A 78 1.43 13.37 -5.43
C LYS A 78 0.36 14.39 -5.81
N ALA A 79 -0.50 14.05 -6.77
CA ALA A 79 -1.44 15.00 -7.36
C ALA A 79 -2.68 15.23 -6.48
N HIS A 80 -3.15 14.19 -5.76
CA HIS A 80 -4.47 14.20 -5.12
C HIS A 80 -4.46 13.94 -3.61
N PHE A 81 -3.43 13.27 -3.09
CA PHE A 81 -3.42 12.85 -1.68
C PHE A 81 -2.41 13.60 -0.79
N GLY A 82 -1.73 14.62 -1.34
CA GLY A 82 -0.84 15.48 -0.57
C GLY A 82 0.49 14.84 -0.17
N PHE A 83 0.97 13.85 -0.92
CA PHE A 83 2.28 13.20 -0.72
C PHE A 83 3.30 13.62 -1.80
N PRO A 84 3.80 14.86 -1.80
CA PRO A 84 4.66 15.37 -2.87
C PRO A 84 5.97 14.61 -3.02
N ASN A 85 6.42 13.95 -1.95
CA ASN A 85 7.67 13.21 -1.88
C ASN A 85 7.51 11.72 -2.19
N ALA A 86 6.31 11.24 -2.50
CA ALA A 86 6.10 9.83 -2.85
C ALA A 86 6.98 9.40 -4.03
N GLN A 87 7.66 8.26 -3.92
CA GLN A 87 8.57 7.74 -4.94
C GLN A 87 8.37 6.24 -5.10
N LEU A 88 8.42 5.77 -6.34
CA LEU A 88 8.50 4.35 -6.66
C LEU A 88 9.96 3.91 -6.72
N LEU A 89 10.29 2.86 -6.00
CA LEU A 89 11.59 2.19 -6.06
C LEU A 89 11.38 0.76 -6.56
N ASP A 90 12.15 0.38 -7.57
CA ASP A 90 12.18 -0.99 -8.10
C ASP A 90 13.42 -1.71 -7.52
N ARG A 91 13.19 -2.86 -6.87
CA ARG A 91 14.27 -3.62 -6.22
C ARG A 91 15.37 -4.03 -7.19
N SER A 92 15.05 -4.30 -8.43
CA SER A 92 16.03 -4.71 -9.45
C SER A 92 17.08 -3.64 -9.76
N THR A 93 16.81 -2.38 -9.41
CA THR A 93 17.75 -1.27 -9.60
C THR A 93 18.79 -1.15 -8.47
N PHE A 94 18.61 -1.88 -7.37
CA PHE A 94 19.52 -1.91 -6.22
C PHE A 94 20.56 -3.00 -6.38
N THR A 95 21.75 -2.63 -6.86
CA THR A 95 22.87 -3.56 -7.09
C THR A 95 23.79 -3.70 -5.89
N ASP A 96 23.65 -2.84 -4.90
CA ASP A 96 24.56 -2.76 -3.73
C ASP A 96 24.16 -3.72 -2.59
N GLY A 97 23.24 -4.64 -2.87
CA GLY A 97 22.80 -5.68 -1.96
C GLY A 97 21.51 -5.34 -1.20
N ASP A 98 20.99 -6.35 -0.49
CA ASP A 98 19.73 -6.29 0.24
C ASP A 98 19.78 -5.31 1.42
N ASP A 99 20.96 -5.01 1.96
CA ASP A 99 21.10 -4.10 3.10
C ASP A 99 20.60 -2.68 2.80
N VAL A 100 20.87 -2.16 1.58
CA VAL A 100 20.40 -0.82 1.19
C VAL A 100 18.88 -0.80 1.10
N TRP A 101 18.28 -1.84 0.50
CA TRP A 101 16.84 -2.00 0.38
C TRP A 101 16.17 -2.06 1.75
N MET A 102 16.69 -2.90 2.65
CA MET A 102 16.18 -3.04 4.02
C MET A 102 16.34 -1.76 4.84
N ASN A 103 17.46 -1.04 4.69
CA ASN A 103 17.68 0.24 5.37
C ASN A 103 16.64 1.30 4.96
N ILE A 104 16.23 1.33 3.69
CA ILE A 104 15.15 2.22 3.23
C ILE A 104 13.83 1.86 3.91
N ILE A 105 13.48 0.55 3.93
CA ILE A 105 12.26 0.07 4.58
C ILE A 105 12.24 0.47 6.06
N PHE A 106 13.29 0.17 6.80
CA PHE A 106 13.36 0.51 8.23
C PHE A 106 13.38 2.01 8.48
N ASN A 107 14.02 2.79 7.62
CA ASN A 107 13.98 4.24 7.71
C ASN A 107 12.55 4.78 7.56
N GLU A 108 11.78 4.30 6.60
CA GLU A 108 10.39 4.72 6.45
C GLU A 108 9.55 4.32 7.67
N LEU A 109 9.60 3.04 8.05
CA LEU A 109 8.80 2.52 9.16
C LEU A 109 9.15 3.15 10.51
N SER A 110 10.45 3.41 10.79
CA SER A 110 10.90 4.10 12.01
C SER A 110 10.40 5.54 12.12
N HIS A 111 10.03 6.13 10.99
CA HIS A 111 9.43 7.45 10.90
C HIS A 111 7.90 7.42 10.79
N ASN A 112 7.25 6.31 11.11
CA ASN A 112 5.81 6.12 11.01
C ASN A 112 5.27 6.40 9.59
N ARG A 113 6.02 6.00 8.57
CA ARG A 113 5.59 6.03 7.18
C ARG A 113 5.39 4.62 6.66
N PRO A 114 4.17 4.10 6.66
CA PRO A 114 3.87 2.81 6.05
C PRO A 114 4.22 2.81 4.57
N LEU A 115 4.65 1.66 4.08
CA LEU A 115 5.04 1.46 2.69
C LEU A 115 3.93 0.73 1.94
N MET A 116 3.59 1.19 0.74
CA MET A 116 2.94 0.32 -0.22
C MET A 116 4.03 -0.53 -0.90
N TYR A 117 3.93 -1.83 -0.78
CA TYR A 117 4.87 -2.79 -1.33
C TYR A 117 4.17 -3.71 -2.31
N SER A 118 4.86 -4.15 -3.33
CA SER A 118 4.32 -5.12 -4.28
C SER A 118 5.32 -6.21 -4.64
N GLY A 119 4.81 -7.32 -5.12
CA GLY A 119 5.59 -8.42 -5.66
C GLY A 119 4.75 -9.31 -6.57
N VAL A 120 5.43 -10.11 -7.37
CA VAL A 120 4.81 -11.08 -8.28
C VAL A 120 5.03 -12.48 -7.74
N ASP A 121 3.94 -13.25 -7.71
CA ASP A 121 3.93 -14.64 -7.26
C ASP A 121 4.59 -15.56 -8.29
N ASP A 122 5.38 -16.52 -7.84
CA ASP A 122 5.97 -17.55 -8.66
C ASP A 122 4.96 -18.52 -9.29
N ILE A 123 3.78 -18.64 -8.70
CA ILE A 123 2.79 -19.64 -9.10
C ILE A 123 1.92 -19.12 -10.25
N TRP A 124 2.49 -19.02 -11.45
CA TRP A 124 1.75 -18.70 -12.68
C TRP A 124 0.63 -19.68 -13.02
N THR A 125 0.67 -20.90 -12.47
CA THR A 125 -0.22 -22.00 -12.84
C THR A 125 -1.56 -22.03 -12.09
N VAL A 126 -1.71 -21.23 -11.03
CA VAL A 126 -2.91 -21.25 -10.16
C VAL A 126 -3.53 -19.85 -10.00
N GLY A 127 -3.40 -19.00 -11.02
CA GLY A 127 -3.88 -17.63 -10.95
C GLY A 127 -2.88 -16.69 -10.24
N GLY A 128 -1.60 -17.06 -10.27
CA GLY A 128 -0.49 -16.22 -9.80
C GLY A 128 -0.44 -14.92 -10.58
N GLY A 129 -0.21 -13.82 -9.88
CA GLY A 129 -0.13 -12.46 -10.43
C GLY A 129 0.55 -11.55 -9.43
N GLY A 130 0.61 -10.26 -9.73
CA GLY A 130 1.08 -9.25 -8.80
C GLY A 130 0.09 -9.07 -7.65
N HIS A 131 0.62 -8.74 -6.48
CA HIS A 131 -0.15 -8.30 -5.34
C HIS A 131 0.51 -7.10 -4.68
N ALA A 132 -0.30 -6.12 -4.29
CA ALA A 132 0.14 -4.97 -3.51
C ALA A 132 -0.37 -5.11 -2.08
N PHE A 133 0.48 -4.82 -1.11
CA PHE A 133 0.21 -4.94 0.32
C PHE A 133 0.96 -3.84 1.08
N VAL A 134 0.77 -3.76 2.38
CA VAL A 134 1.35 -2.69 3.20
C VAL A 134 2.36 -3.28 4.18
N PHE A 135 3.54 -2.64 4.27
CA PHE A 135 4.42 -2.78 5.44
C PHE A 135 4.08 -1.65 6.40
N ASP A 136 3.67 -1.97 7.61
CA ASP A 136 3.23 -1.01 8.62
C ASP A 136 4.00 -1.10 9.95
N GLY A 137 4.98 -1.99 10.05
CA GLY A 137 5.82 -2.14 11.22
C GLY A 137 7.02 -3.06 10.98
N TYR A 138 7.85 -3.20 12.02
CA TYR A 138 8.95 -4.16 12.04
C TYR A 138 9.26 -4.55 13.50
N ASP A 139 9.92 -5.70 13.69
CA ASP A 139 10.33 -6.20 14.99
C ASP A 139 11.84 -6.08 15.24
N ALA A 140 12.28 -6.49 16.42
CA ALA A 140 13.69 -6.45 16.81
C ALA A 140 14.57 -7.44 16.04
N GLU A 141 13.98 -8.48 15.47
CA GLU A 141 14.65 -9.49 14.65
C GLU A 141 14.84 -9.05 13.19
N GLY A 142 14.29 -7.88 12.82
CA GLY A 142 14.39 -7.32 11.48
C GLY A 142 13.35 -7.86 10.50
N LEU A 143 12.27 -8.46 11.01
CA LEU A 143 11.13 -8.85 10.21
C LEU A 143 10.18 -7.65 10.04
N VAL A 144 9.56 -7.53 8.86
CA VAL A 144 8.55 -6.51 8.59
C VAL A 144 7.16 -7.04 8.91
N HIS A 145 6.33 -6.23 9.55
CA HIS A 145 4.92 -6.54 9.68
C HIS A 145 4.21 -6.24 8.36
N VAL A 146 3.46 -7.21 7.86
CA VAL A 146 2.76 -7.15 6.58
C VAL A 146 1.25 -7.21 6.81
N ASN A 147 0.55 -6.21 6.29
CA ASN A 147 -0.89 -6.25 6.09
C ASN A 147 -1.17 -6.62 4.63
N TRP A 148 -1.64 -7.85 4.43
CA TRP A 148 -1.89 -8.39 3.07
C TRP A 148 -3.15 -7.83 2.42
N GLY A 149 -3.99 -7.09 3.13
CA GLY A 149 -5.28 -6.63 2.62
C GLY A 149 -6.32 -7.74 2.50
N TRP A 150 -6.13 -8.89 3.14
CA TRP A 150 -6.99 -10.07 3.06
C TRP A 150 -7.83 -10.26 4.33
N TYR A 151 -8.46 -9.18 4.79
CA TYR A 151 -9.30 -9.20 6.00
C TYR A 151 -8.54 -9.66 7.27
N GLY A 152 -7.28 -9.26 7.42
CA GLY A 152 -6.40 -9.68 8.52
C GLY A 152 -5.88 -11.12 8.40
N ARG A 153 -6.16 -11.82 7.31
CA ARG A 153 -5.66 -13.19 7.13
C ARG A 153 -4.21 -13.18 6.70
N ASN A 154 -3.41 -13.94 7.43
CA ASN A 154 -1.97 -14.08 7.26
C ASN A 154 -1.17 -12.80 7.57
N ASP A 155 -1.79 -11.73 8.06
CA ASP A 155 -1.05 -10.59 8.56
C ASP A 155 -0.07 -11.03 9.65
N GLY A 156 1.11 -10.45 9.67
CA GLY A 156 2.17 -10.86 10.60
C GLY A 156 3.55 -10.45 10.13
N TYR A 157 4.57 -11.02 10.78
CA TYR A 157 5.96 -10.69 10.54
C TYR A 157 6.62 -11.62 9.52
N TYR A 158 7.30 -11.05 8.54
CA TYR A 158 7.94 -11.77 7.42
C TYR A 158 9.33 -11.20 7.14
N ALA A 159 10.25 -12.06 6.71
CA ALA A 159 11.46 -11.59 6.04
C ALA A 159 11.11 -11.11 4.63
N VAL A 160 11.69 -10.00 4.18
CA VAL A 160 11.32 -9.35 2.90
C VAL A 160 11.64 -10.21 1.67
N ASP A 161 12.60 -11.10 1.78
CA ASP A 161 12.96 -12.11 0.78
C ASP A 161 12.15 -13.41 0.90
N LEU A 162 11.29 -13.54 1.93
CA LEU A 162 10.44 -14.70 2.20
C LEU A 162 8.98 -14.28 2.44
N LEU A 163 8.42 -13.48 1.52
CA LEU A 163 7.03 -13.02 1.57
C LEU A 163 6.09 -14.13 1.07
N ASN A 164 5.94 -15.17 1.90
CA ASN A 164 5.27 -16.43 1.55
C ASN A 164 3.97 -16.65 2.35
N PRO A 165 2.91 -15.84 2.17
CA PRO A 165 1.65 -16.09 2.85
C PRO A 165 0.97 -17.33 2.24
N ARG A 166 0.85 -18.40 3.02
CA ARG A 166 0.24 -19.68 2.62
C ARG A 166 0.95 -20.34 1.45
N ILE A 167 0.32 -20.33 0.26
CA ILE A 167 0.82 -20.95 -0.98
C ILE A 167 1.47 -19.94 -1.92
N HIS A 168 1.41 -18.66 -1.59
CA HIS A 168 1.95 -17.58 -2.42
C HIS A 168 3.41 -17.30 -2.09
N SER A 169 4.10 -16.64 -3.02
CA SER A 169 5.52 -16.29 -2.88
C SER A 169 5.81 -15.03 -3.68
N PHE A 170 5.69 -13.85 -3.02
CA PHE A 170 5.78 -12.53 -3.66
C PHE A 170 7.21 -11.97 -3.65
N HIS A 171 8.19 -12.72 -4.11
CA HIS A 171 9.59 -12.31 -4.10
C HIS A 171 10.15 -11.89 -5.47
N ASN A 172 9.34 -11.96 -6.53
CA ASN A 172 9.75 -11.48 -7.84
C ASN A 172 9.24 -10.08 -8.12
N GLN A 173 9.95 -9.33 -8.95
CA GLN A 173 9.57 -8.01 -9.43
C GLN A 173 9.04 -7.12 -8.31
N GLN A 174 9.76 -7.10 -7.20
CA GLN A 174 9.38 -6.32 -6.04
C GLN A 174 9.59 -4.84 -6.30
N ASP A 175 8.61 -4.05 -5.91
CA ASP A 175 8.71 -2.59 -5.84
C ASP A 175 8.11 -2.06 -4.53
N MET A 176 8.43 -0.81 -4.20
CA MET A 176 7.81 -0.13 -3.07
C MET A 176 7.58 1.35 -3.36
N ILE A 177 6.55 1.91 -2.75
CA ILE A 177 6.32 3.34 -2.72
C ILE A 177 6.71 3.87 -1.34
N ILE A 178 7.65 4.81 -1.32
CA ILE A 178 8.16 5.49 -0.14
C ILE A 178 7.77 6.97 -0.12
N GLY A 179 8.07 7.67 0.96
CA GLY A 179 7.88 9.11 1.08
C GLY A 179 6.40 9.51 1.19
N CYS A 180 5.54 8.63 1.67
CA CYS A 180 4.14 8.92 1.96
C CYS A 180 4.04 9.74 3.25
N GLU A 181 4.53 10.96 3.20
CA GLU A 181 4.54 11.92 4.31
C GLU A 181 3.80 13.20 3.92
N SER A 182 2.79 13.57 4.69
CA SER A 182 2.08 14.83 4.44
C SER A 182 2.97 16.03 4.79
N PRO A 183 2.81 17.17 4.07
CA PRO A 183 3.59 18.39 4.36
C PRO A 183 3.48 18.88 5.80
N SER A 184 2.36 18.62 6.47
CA SER A 184 2.15 18.97 7.88
C SER A 184 2.98 18.10 8.83
N GLN A 185 3.37 16.90 8.44
CA GLN A 185 4.25 16.02 9.21
C GLN A 185 5.72 16.34 8.97
N ALA A 186 6.09 16.77 7.77
CA ALA A 186 7.46 17.16 7.43
C ALA A 186 7.98 18.34 8.28
N SER A 187 7.07 19.21 8.75
CA SER A 187 7.44 20.40 9.54
C SER A 187 7.65 20.14 11.04
N VAL A 188 7.36 18.94 11.54
CA VAL A 188 7.37 18.63 13.00
C VAL A 188 8.61 17.80 13.40
N ARG A 189 9.46 17.39 12.47
CA ARG A 189 10.59 16.50 12.77
C ARG A 189 11.83 17.27 13.18
N THR A 190 12.02 17.41 14.50
CA THR A 190 13.34 17.52 15.10
C THR A 190 13.87 16.10 15.31
N ASP A 191 14.94 15.75 14.63
CA ASP A 191 15.65 14.49 14.78
C ASP A 191 16.00 14.20 16.23
N THR A 192 15.33 13.21 16.81
CA THR A 192 15.80 12.52 17.99
C THR A 192 15.65 11.04 17.77
N LEU A 193 16.67 10.42 17.20
CA LEU A 193 16.90 8.99 17.27
C LEU A 193 17.06 8.61 18.72
N ARG A 194 16.02 8.08 19.35
CA ARG A 194 16.16 7.30 20.56
C ARG A 194 16.30 5.84 20.17
N VAL A 195 17.53 5.37 20.20
CA VAL A 195 17.81 3.94 20.28
C VAL A 195 17.63 3.58 21.76
N GLU A 196 16.50 3.02 22.14
CA GLU A 196 16.36 2.35 23.43
C GLU A 196 16.87 0.91 23.26
N GLY A 197 18.17 0.75 23.48
CA GLY A 197 18.79 -0.53 23.76
C GLY A 197 19.13 -0.57 25.24
N GLU A 198 18.37 -1.29 26.04
CA GLU A 198 18.84 -1.72 27.34
C GLU A 198 19.55 -3.06 27.22
N VAL A 199 20.73 -3.11 27.85
CA VAL A 199 21.66 -4.22 28.08
C VAL A 199 21.04 -5.28 28.99
#